data_5901092bc6e3bc5cd57188ef85a313b3
#
_entry.id   5901092bc6e3bc5cd57188ef85a313b3
#
_cell.length_a   1.000
_cell.length_b   1.000
_cell.length_c   1.000
_cell.angle_alpha   90.00
_cell.angle_beta   90.00
_cell.angle_gamma   90.00
#
_symmetry.space_group_name_H-M   'P 1'
#
loop_
_entity.id
_entity.type
_entity.pdbx_description
1 polymer ?
#
loop_
_entity_poly.entity_id
_entity_poly.type
_entity_poly.pdbx_seq_one_letter_code
_entity_poly.pdbx_strand_id
1 'polypeptide(L)'
;MKRISSLVIFTLSLQLLPYAQTLRRPVASGYPGLGAYSIIHGDVFSFIANQASLARINSLSAGVYGERRYMLKELSFYNLVFALPTKSGNFGMKGSYYGFNEYNESQAGLAYARSLGSKIDIGVQFNYNAIKVAGYGNAYAISAEAGVILHLSDKLHAGIHLNNPAGGKYNKGEDEKLPFVYTAGLGYDASEKFFVSAEVEKEEDQPVNVNAGLQYKFLPQLMARAGLSSATSTAWMGIGVSIKSFRVDAAASYHPHLGITPGLMLLFNFKSTETKEEETN
;
A
#
# COMPACT_ATOMS: atom_id res chain seq x y z
N MET A 1 -52.94 -29.95 -34.76
CA MET A 1 -52.00 -30.21 -33.63
C MET A 1 -50.96 -29.11 -33.57
N LYS A 2 -51.15 -28.15 -32.69
CA LYS A 2 -50.21 -27.04 -32.51
C LYS A 2 -49.23 -27.42 -31.39
N ARG A 3 -47.94 -27.50 -31.70
CA ARG A 3 -46.87 -27.69 -30.70
C ARG A 3 -46.52 -26.33 -30.11
N ILE A 4 -46.77 -26.14 -28.85
CA ILE A 4 -46.33 -24.99 -28.06
C ILE A 4 -44.91 -25.32 -27.55
N SER A 5 -43.92 -24.65 -28.09
CA SER A 5 -42.55 -24.72 -27.59
C SER A 5 -42.41 -23.77 -26.40
N SER A 6 -42.35 -24.31 -25.19
CA SER A 6 -42.07 -23.55 -23.98
C SER A 6 -40.58 -23.18 -23.97
N LEU A 7 -40.27 -21.91 -24.19
CA LEU A 7 -38.97 -21.31 -24.04
C LEU A 7 -38.75 -21.05 -22.53
N VAL A 8 -37.99 -21.92 -21.88
CA VAL A 8 -37.52 -21.69 -20.49
C VAL A 8 -36.39 -20.71 -20.53
N ILE A 9 -36.65 -19.45 -20.20
CA ILE A 9 -35.64 -18.44 -19.98
C ILE A 9 -35.04 -18.69 -18.59
N PHE A 10 -33.86 -19.30 -18.59
CA PHE A 10 -33.04 -19.43 -17.37
C PHE A 10 -32.38 -18.10 -17.08
N THR A 11 -33.02 -17.25 -16.30
CA THR A 11 -32.43 -16.04 -15.76
C THR A 11 -31.40 -16.43 -14.71
N LEU A 12 -30.14 -16.47 -15.10
CA LEU A 12 -28.99 -16.58 -14.19
C LEU A 12 -28.90 -15.24 -13.46
N SER A 13 -29.54 -15.12 -12.30
CA SER A 13 -29.32 -14.00 -11.39
C SER A 13 -27.90 -14.13 -10.82
N LEU A 14 -26.93 -13.45 -11.45
CA LEU A 14 -25.65 -13.17 -10.83
C LEU A 14 -25.94 -12.30 -9.59
N GLN A 15 -25.93 -12.92 -8.43
CA GLN A 15 -25.88 -12.19 -7.18
C GLN A 15 -24.48 -11.58 -7.07
N LEU A 16 -24.33 -10.37 -7.57
CA LEU A 16 -23.20 -9.52 -7.26
C LEU A 16 -23.34 -9.13 -5.77
N LEU A 17 -22.74 -9.91 -4.90
CA LEU A 17 -22.57 -9.51 -3.51
C LEU A 17 -21.63 -8.29 -3.53
N PRO A 18 -22.09 -7.11 -3.09
CA PRO A 18 -21.22 -5.96 -2.95
C PRO A 18 -20.29 -6.22 -1.78
N TYR A 19 -19.09 -6.71 -2.04
CA TYR A 19 -18.03 -6.73 -1.04
C TYR A 19 -17.52 -5.30 -0.87
N ALA A 20 -17.96 -4.66 0.20
CA ALA A 20 -17.48 -3.35 0.59
C ALA A 20 -16.05 -3.49 1.14
N GLN A 21 -15.08 -3.07 0.35
CA GLN A 21 -13.70 -3.08 0.77
C GLN A 21 -13.04 -1.78 0.44
N THR A 22 -12.62 -1.10 1.47
CA THR A 22 -12.38 0.29 1.22
C THR A 22 -11.03 0.78 1.67
N LEU A 23 -10.52 0.39 2.82
CA LEU A 23 -9.21 0.86 3.30
C LEU A 23 -8.00 0.10 2.78
N ARG A 24 -8.16 -0.83 1.87
CA ARG A 24 -7.09 -1.76 1.58
C ARG A 24 -5.86 -1.16 0.99
N ARG A 25 -6.01 -0.41 -0.04
CA ARG A 25 -4.92 0.38 -0.64
C ARG A 25 -5.52 1.56 -1.35
N PRO A 26 -4.83 2.71 -1.40
CA PRO A 26 -5.19 3.78 -2.31
C PRO A 26 -5.36 3.23 -3.72
N VAL A 27 -6.25 3.77 -4.52
CA VAL A 27 -6.38 3.38 -5.94
C VAL A 27 -5.09 3.63 -6.72
N ALA A 28 -4.35 4.67 -6.31
CA ALA A 28 -2.96 4.90 -6.75
C ALA A 28 -1.92 4.16 -5.88
N SER A 29 -2.29 3.09 -5.19
CA SER A 29 -1.45 2.43 -4.18
C SER A 29 -0.20 1.79 -4.74
N GLY A 30 -0.21 1.42 -6.00
CA GLY A 30 1.00 1.04 -6.70
C GLY A 30 2.05 2.14 -6.66
N TYR A 31 1.65 3.41 -6.61
CA TYR A 31 2.57 4.54 -6.58
C TYR A 31 3.31 4.67 -5.23
N PRO A 32 2.64 4.79 -4.06
CA PRO A 32 3.34 4.89 -2.79
C PRO A 32 4.13 3.63 -2.43
N GLY A 33 3.56 2.45 -2.66
CA GLY A 33 4.15 1.17 -2.26
C GLY A 33 5.19 0.59 -3.23
N LEU A 34 5.43 1.23 -4.39
CA LEU A 34 6.27 0.68 -5.46
C LEU A 34 7.66 0.24 -4.98
N GLY A 35 8.28 1.00 -4.07
CA GLY A 35 9.62 0.73 -3.57
C GLY A 35 9.73 -0.39 -2.52
N ALA A 36 8.66 -1.13 -2.22
CA ALA A 36 8.67 -2.13 -1.15
C ALA A 36 9.70 -3.25 -1.36
N TYR A 37 9.95 -3.63 -2.61
CA TYR A 37 10.90 -4.67 -2.98
C TYR A 37 12.20 -4.08 -3.56
N SER A 38 12.68 -2.98 -2.96
CA SER A 38 13.94 -2.33 -3.36
C SER A 38 14.74 -1.91 -2.13
N ILE A 39 16.05 -2.03 -2.24
CA ILE A 39 16.98 -1.46 -1.24
C ILE A 39 17.29 0.02 -1.56
N ILE A 40 17.35 0.38 -2.85
CA ILE A 40 17.80 1.68 -3.32
C ILE A 40 16.65 2.69 -3.47
N HIS A 41 15.47 2.20 -3.86
CA HIS A 41 14.32 3.04 -4.23
C HIS A 41 13.18 3.01 -3.19
N GLY A 42 13.38 2.30 -2.07
CA GLY A 42 12.46 2.28 -0.94
C GLY A 42 12.36 3.64 -0.24
N ASP A 43 11.18 3.95 0.27
CA ASP A 43 10.92 5.13 1.11
C ASP A 43 9.95 4.77 2.24
N VAL A 44 9.59 5.75 3.08
CA VAL A 44 8.72 5.52 4.23
C VAL A 44 7.34 4.95 3.86
N PHE A 45 6.85 5.15 2.64
CA PHE A 45 5.59 4.55 2.19
C PHE A 45 5.73 3.08 1.79
N SER A 46 6.94 2.58 1.55
CA SER A 46 7.18 1.20 1.11
C SER A 46 6.63 0.17 2.09
N PHE A 47 6.66 0.44 3.41
CA PHE A 47 6.17 -0.50 4.41
C PHE A 47 4.65 -0.68 4.42
N ILE A 48 3.89 0.18 3.73
CA ILE A 48 2.46 -0.03 3.54
C ILE A 48 2.20 -1.27 2.66
N ALA A 49 3.09 -1.52 1.69
CA ALA A 49 2.96 -2.65 0.79
C ALA A 49 3.60 -3.93 1.37
N ASN A 50 4.72 -3.78 2.10
CA ASN A 50 5.35 -4.89 2.82
C ASN A 50 6.12 -4.35 4.04
N GLN A 51 5.72 -4.75 5.25
CA GLN A 51 6.28 -4.24 6.50
C GLN A 51 7.77 -4.50 6.64
N ALA A 52 8.29 -5.56 6.01
CA ALA A 52 9.72 -5.87 6.05
C ALA A 52 10.59 -4.77 5.40
N SER A 53 10.05 -4.00 4.43
CA SER A 53 10.79 -2.90 3.80
C SER A 53 11.16 -1.79 4.79
N LEU A 54 10.45 -1.66 5.91
CA LEU A 54 10.77 -0.74 6.98
C LEU A 54 12.18 -0.98 7.57
N ALA A 55 12.66 -2.24 7.53
CA ALA A 55 13.98 -2.61 8.05
C ALA A 55 15.14 -1.87 7.35
N ARG A 56 14.93 -1.39 6.13
CA ARG A 56 15.93 -0.68 5.31
C ARG A 56 15.83 0.85 5.38
N ILE A 57 14.89 1.39 6.14
CA ILE A 57 14.81 2.84 6.35
C ILE A 57 15.92 3.26 7.31
N ASN A 58 16.80 4.13 6.85
CA ASN A 58 18.00 4.53 7.58
C ASN A 58 17.92 5.93 8.24
N SER A 59 16.84 6.66 7.98
CA SER A 59 16.62 8.00 8.55
C SER A 59 15.21 8.12 9.12
N LEU A 60 15.07 8.91 10.16
CA LEU A 60 13.76 9.33 10.64
C LEU A 60 13.00 9.95 9.46
N SER A 61 11.83 9.44 9.16
CA SER A 61 11.08 9.83 7.97
C SER A 61 9.59 9.91 8.27
N ALA A 62 8.93 10.86 7.63
CA ALA A 62 7.50 11.03 7.70
C ALA A 62 6.92 11.28 6.30
N GLY A 63 5.68 10.91 6.09
CA GLY A 63 5.03 11.16 4.82
C GLY A 63 3.52 11.29 4.95
N VAL A 64 2.94 12.10 4.07
CA VAL A 64 1.49 12.25 3.91
C VAL A 64 1.15 11.99 2.46
N TYR A 65 0.12 11.19 2.23
CA TYR A 65 -0.46 10.94 0.92
C TYR A 65 -1.95 11.24 0.96
N GLY A 66 -2.46 11.87 -0.07
CA GLY A 66 -3.90 12.10 -0.24
C GLY A 66 -4.31 11.87 -1.68
N GLU A 67 -5.48 11.26 -1.89
CA GLU A 67 -6.09 11.10 -3.21
C GLU A 67 -7.59 11.35 -3.15
N ARG A 68 -8.15 11.76 -4.27
CA ARG A 68 -9.58 11.88 -4.46
C ARG A 68 -10.02 10.92 -5.54
N ARG A 69 -10.57 9.77 -5.12
CA ARG A 69 -10.96 8.70 -6.05
C ARG A 69 -12.03 9.19 -7.01
N TYR A 70 -11.76 9.04 -8.30
CA TYR A 70 -12.67 9.40 -9.39
C TYR A 70 -13.18 10.85 -9.32
N MET A 71 -12.37 11.77 -8.77
CA MET A 71 -12.72 13.17 -8.52
C MET A 71 -13.88 13.38 -7.52
N LEU A 72 -14.35 12.35 -6.83
CA LEU A 72 -15.43 12.41 -5.85
C LEU A 72 -14.87 12.71 -4.46
N LYS A 73 -15.34 13.78 -3.81
CA LYS A 73 -14.87 14.18 -2.46
C LYS A 73 -15.24 13.15 -1.38
N GLU A 74 -16.36 12.45 -1.59
CA GLU A 74 -16.87 11.39 -0.71
C GLU A 74 -15.96 10.15 -0.71
N LEU A 75 -15.15 9.98 -1.73
CA LEU A 75 -14.19 8.89 -1.88
C LEU A 75 -12.74 9.36 -1.66
N SER A 76 -12.56 10.41 -0.85
CA SER A 76 -11.22 10.89 -0.49
C SER A 76 -10.52 9.89 0.44
N PHE A 77 -9.23 9.67 0.18
CA PHE A 77 -8.36 8.84 1.00
C PHE A 77 -7.15 9.65 1.45
N TYR A 78 -6.78 9.49 2.71
CA TYR A 78 -5.59 10.10 3.30
C TYR A 78 -4.78 9.05 4.04
N ASN A 79 -3.48 9.18 3.97
CA ASN A 79 -2.54 8.30 4.66
C ASN A 79 -1.41 9.14 5.26
N LEU A 80 -1.08 8.87 6.52
CA LEU A 80 0.05 9.41 7.25
C LEU A 80 0.96 8.25 7.62
N VAL A 81 2.25 8.38 7.37
CA VAL A 81 3.26 7.38 7.73
C VAL A 81 4.43 8.04 8.45
N PHE A 82 5.03 7.26 9.32
CA PHE A 82 6.21 7.66 10.08
C PHE A 82 7.11 6.45 10.29
N ALA A 83 8.44 6.63 10.15
CA ALA A 83 9.44 5.60 10.38
C ALA A 83 10.53 6.11 11.30
N LEU A 84 10.83 5.35 12.33
CA LEU A 84 11.86 5.61 13.33
C LEU A 84 12.89 4.47 13.29
N PRO A 85 14.04 4.65 12.65
CA PRO A 85 15.13 3.68 12.67
C PRO A 85 15.77 3.64 14.06
N THR A 86 16.09 2.44 14.52
CA THR A 86 16.84 2.21 15.76
C THR A 86 17.91 1.13 15.57
N LYS A 87 18.85 1.01 16.51
CA LYS A 87 19.90 -0.05 16.48
C LYS A 87 19.34 -1.46 16.57
N SER A 88 18.14 -1.64 17.16
CA SER A 88 17.55 -2.96 17.40
C SER A 88 16.51 -3.37 16.35
N GLY A 89 16.22 -2.48 15.40
CA GLY A 89 15.19 -2.61 14.35
C GLY A 89 14.45 -1.30 14.20
N ASN A 90 13.55 -1.21 13.23
CA ASN A 90 12.87 0.01 12.87
C ASN A 90 11.38 -0.06 13.27
N PHE A 91 10.88 1.05 13.79
CA PHE A 91 9.47 1.21 14.14
C PHE A 91 8.76 2.05 13.09
N GLY A 92 7.52 1.70 12.76
CA GLY A 92 6.67 2.44 11.84
C GLY A 92 5.32 2.74 12.46
N MET A 93 4.75 3.87 12.09
CA MET A 93 3.36 4.20 12.39
C MET A 93 2.64 4.52 11.08
N LYS A 94 1.38 4.09 10.99
CA LYS A 94 0.49 4.38 9.87
C LYS A 94 -0.85 4.86 10.40
N GLY A 95 -1.37 5.95 9.81
CA GLY A 95 -2.74 6.39 9.99
C GLY A 95 -3.40 6.52 8.62
N SER A 96 -4.61 5.98 8.45
CA SER A 96 -5.36 6.10 7.21
C SER A 96 -6.79 6.52 7.49
N TYR A 97 -7.35 7.30 6.59
CA TYR A 97 -8.74 7.72 6.62
C TYR A 97 -9.31 7.67 5.20
N TYR A 98 -10.50 7.11 5.07
CA TYR A 98 -11.25 7.04 3.82
C TYR A 98 -12.70 7.42 4.04
N GLY A 99 -13.29 8.15 3.11
CA GLY A 99 -14.71 8.45 3.11
C GLY A 99 -15.06 9.88 3.52
N PHE A 100 -16.23 10.06 4.13
CA PHE A 100 -16.84 11.33 4.46
C PHE A 100 -17.65 11.22 5.78
N ASN A 101 -18.38 12.28 6.17
CA ASN A 101 -19.01 12.33 7.50
C ASN A 101 -20.02 11.21 7.76
N GLU A 102 -20.79 10.81 6.74
CA GLU A 102 -21.84 9.80 6.83
C GLU A 102 -21.30 8.35 6.76
N TYR A 103 -20.18 8.17 6.07
CA TYR A 103 -19.48 6.90 6.01
C TYR A 103 -17.98 7.14 5.98
N ASN A 104 -17.28 6.62 6.98
CA ASN A 104 -15.82 6.65 6.95
C ASN A 104 -15.20 5.40 7.59
N GLU A 105 -14.02 5.12 7.11
CA GLU A 105 -13.14 4.11 7.64
C GLU A 105 -11.83 4.75 8.08
N SER A 106 -11.32 4.31 9.20
CA SER A 106 -10.03 4.74 9.71
C SER A 106 -9.21 3.56 10.19
N GLN A 107 -7.90 3.67 10.02
CA GLN A 107 -6.97 2.65 10.48
C GLN A 107 -5.78 3.34 11.15
N ALA A 108 -5.38 2.83 12.31
CA ALA A 108 -4.13 3.17 12.96
C ALA A 108 -3.27 1.90 13.07
N GLY A 109 -2.03 1.95 12.62
CA GLY A 109 -1.12 0.81 12.60
C GLY A 109 0.22 1.13 13.28
N LEU A 110 0.76 0.14 13.99
CA LEU A 110 2.11 0.15 14.55
C LEU A 110 2.89 -1.02 13.96
N ALA A 111 4.02 -0.71 13.33
CA ALA A 111 4.88 -1.66 12.67
C ALA A 111 6.24 -1.77 13.36
N TYR A 112 6.83 -2.95 13.28
CA TYR A 112 8.22 -3.21 13.63
C TYR A 112 8.86 -4.07 12.57
N ALA A 113 10.07 -3.73 12.14
CA ALA A 113 10.83 -4.54 11.20
C ALA A 113 12.31 -4.59 11.57
N ARG A 114 12.94 -5.68 11.15
CA ARG A 114 14.36 -5.92 11.41
C ARG A 114 15.00 -6.72 10.28
N SER A 115 16.25 -6.39 9.96
CA SER A 115 17.10 -7.21 9.11
C SER A 115 17.71 -8.36 9.89
N LEU A 116 17.61 -9.57 9.35
CA LEU A 116 18.26 -10.77 9.82
C LEU A 116 19.46 -11.06 8.93
N GLY A 117 20.59 -10.42 9.24
CA GLY A 117 21.77 -10.39 8.38
C GLY A 117 21.56 -9.53 7.13
N SER A 118 22.27 -9.86 6.04
CA SER A 118 22.24 -9.08 4.79
C SER A 118 21.15 -9.53 3.81
N LYS A 119 20.58 -10.73 4.01
CA LYS A 119 19.73 -11.38 3.00
C LYS A 119 18.25 -11.42 3.32
N ILE A 120 17.85 -11.20 4.56
CA ILE A 120 16.46 -11.38 5.00
C ILE A 120 16.02 -10.18 5.82
N ASP A 121 14.91 -9.58 5.45
CA ASP A 121 14.20 -8.60 6.25
C ASP A 121 12.85 -9.17 6.66
N ILE A 122 12.45 -8.94 7.90
CA ILE A 122 11.15 -9.34 8.43
C ILE A 122 10.44 -8.13 9.04
N GLY A 123 9.13 -8.13 8.98
CA GLY A 123 8.32 -7.07 9.58
C GLY A 123 6.95 -7.56 10.00
N VAL A 124 6.42 -6.95 11.03
CA VAL A 124 5.06 -7.19 11.54
C VAL A 124 4.37 -5.85 11.79
N GLN A 125 3.05 -5.84 11.72
CA GLN A 125 2.25 -4.66 12.01
C GLN A 125 0.95 -5.08 12.68
N PHE A 126 0.51 -4.31 13.66
CA PHE A 126 -0.82 -4.42 14.26
C PHE A 126 -1.63 -3.19 13.90
N ASN A 127 -2.88 -3.42 13.51
CA ASN A 127 -3.80 -2.37 13.09
C ASN A 127 -5.05 -2.37 13.98
N TYR A 128 -5.47 -1.18 14.35
CA TYR A 128 -6.81 -0.91 14.83
C TYR A 128 -7.62 -0.31 13.67
N ASN A 129 -8.71 -0.97 13.32
CA ASN A 129 -9.60 -0.60 12.22
C ASN A 129 -10.92 -0.12 12.81
N ALA A 130 -11.48 0.97 12.30
CA ALA A 130 -12.76 1.48 12.68
C ALA A 130 -13.59 1.86 11.45
N ILE A 131 -14.85 1.49 11.45
CA ILE A 131 -15.85 1.91 10.47
C ILE A 131 -16.93 2.68 11.20
N LYS A 132 -17.32 3.82 10.63
CA LYS A 132 -18.45 4.63 11.11
C LYS A 132 -19.46 4.77 9.99
N VAL A 133 -20.72 4.46 10.29
CA VAL A 133 -21.86 4.64 9.40
C VAL A 133 -22.93 5.47 10.14
N ALA A 134 -23.29 6.65 9.60
CA ALA A 134 -24.29 7.52 10.20
C ALA A 134 -25.63 6.78 10.34
N GLY A 135 -26.24 6.85 11.51
CA GLY A 135 -27.48 6.15 11.82
C GLY A 135 -27.33 4.66 12.19
N TYR A 136 -26.18 4.02 11.88
CA TYR A 136 -25.92 2.61 12.20
C TYR A 136 -24.87 2.43 13.32
N GLY A 137 -24.06 3.44 13.57
CA GLY A 137 -23.04 3.45 14.63
C GLY A 137 -21.64 3.10 14.15
N ASN A 138 -20.81 2.58 15.08
CA ASN A 138 -19.39 2.30 14.82
C ASN A 138 -19.11 0.83 15.02
N ALA A 139 -18.19 0.29 14.22
CA ALA A 139 -17.63 -1.05 14.39
C ALA A 139 -16.09 -0.97 14.40
N TYR A 140 -15.45 -1.87 15.16
CA TYR A 140 -14.01 -1.90 15.36
C TYR A 140 -13.45 -3.30 15.17
N ALA A 141 -12.25 -3.40 14.63
CA ALA A 141 -11.54 -4.66 14.47
C ALA A 141 -10.04 -4.48 14.71
N ILE A 142 -9.39 -5.51 15.21
CA ILE A 142 -7.94 -5.60 15.27
C ILE A 142 -7.47 -6.57 14.21
N SER A 143 -6.43 -6.21 13.47
CA SER A 143 -5.77 -7.08 12.49
C SER A 143 -4.26 -7.03 12.65
N ALA A 144 -3.61 -8.07 12.14
CA ALA A 144 -2.16 -8.14 12.06
C ALA A 144 -1.71 -8.26 10.60
N GLU A 145 -0.50 -7.78 10.33
CA GLU A 145 0.18 -7.96 9.05
C GLU A 145 1.57 -8.52 9.29
N ALA A 146 2.08 -9.30 8.37
CA ALA A 146 3.44 -9.83 8.41
C ALA A 146 4.06 -9.78 7.03
N GLY A 147 5.33 -9.41 6.97
CA GLY A 147 6.08 -9.32 5.73
C GLY A 147 7.47 -9.93 5.85
N VAL A 148 7.94 -10.49 4.75
CA VAL A 148 9.31 -10.98 4.60
C VAL A 148 9.83 -10.52 3.25
N ILE A 149 11.09 -10.08 3.20
CA ILE A 149 11.80 -9.75 1.96
C ILE A 149 13.12 -10.52 1.96
N LEU A 150 13.39 -11.20 0.86
CA LEU A 150 14.61 -11.94 0.59
C LEU A 150 15.44 -11.19 -0.45
N HIS A 151 16.68 -10.87 -0.13
CA HIS A 151 17.64 -10.26 -1.04
C HIS A 151 18.42 -11.37 -1.75
N LEU A 152 17.91 -11.78 -2.93
CA LEU A 152 18.46 -12.89 -3.72
C LEU A 152 19.80 -12.51 -4.34
N SER A 153 19.98 -11.25 -4.67
CA SER A 153 21.23 -10.62 -5.07
C SER A 153 21.23 -9.14 -4.68
N ASP A 154 22.28 -8.40 -5.00
CA ASP A 154 22.35 -6.95 -4.79
C ASP A 154 21.31 -6.17 -5.58
N LYS A 155 20.69 -6.80 -6.59
CA LYS A 155 19.71 -6.18 -7.48
C LYS A 155 18.33 -6.83 -7.46
N LEU A 156 18.24 -8.09 -7.09
CA LEU A 156 16.98 -8.85 -7.16
C LEU A 156 16.46 -9.17 -5.75
N HIS A 157 15.24 -8.76 -5.50
CA HIS A 157 14.58 -8.94 -4.21
C HIS A 157 13.22 -9.59 -4.41
N ALA A 158 12.88 -10.54 -3.56
CA ALA A 158 11.58 -11.20 -3.54
C ALA A 158 10.93 -11.02 -2.16
N GLY A 159 9.63 -10.92 -2.10
CA GLY A 159 8.96 -10.81 -0.80
C GLY A 159 7.56 -11.39 -0.79
N ILE A 160 7.12 -11.69 0.42
CA ILE A 160 5.76 -12.13 0.72
C ILE A 160 5.19 -11.20 1.79
N HIS A 161 3.92 -10.86 1.64
CA HIS A 161 3.16 -10.07 2.59
C HIS A 161 1.82 -10.74 2.86
N LEU A 162 1.45 -10.81 4.14
CA LEU A 162 0.19 -11.34 4.63
C LEU A 162 -0.54 -10.24 5.38
N ASN A 163 -1.76 -9.94 4.97
CA ASN A 163 -2.64 -9.02 5.66
C ASN A 163 -3.79 -9.81 6.29
N ASN A 164 -3.99 -9.61 7.59
CA ASN A 164 -5.02 -10.22 8.41
C ASN A 164 -5.02 -11.77 8.41
N PRO A 165 -3.87 -12.46 8.55
CA PRO A 165 -3.82 -13.92 8.57
C PRO A 165 -4.57 -14.52 9.77
N ALA A 166 -4.80 -13.76 10.82
CA ALA A 166 -5.52 -14.19 12.02
C ALA A 166 -7.05 -14.10 11.90
N GLY A 167 -7.59 -13.57 10.80
CA GLY A 167 -9.02 -13.49 10.56
C GLY A 167 -9.76 -12.54 11.51
N GLY A 168 -9.20 -11.34 11.76
CA GLY A 168 -9.83 -10.32 12.60
C GLY A 168 -11.25 -10.02 12.15
N LYS A 169 -12.17 -9.85 13.12
CA LYS A 169 -13.59 -9.56 12.87
C LYS A 169 -13.97 -8.23 13.49
N TYR A 170 -14.96 -7.58 12.90
CA TYR A 170 -15.59 -6.42 13.53
C TYR A 170 -16.42 -6.85 14.75
N ASN A 171 -16.47 -6.01 15.76
CA ASN A 171 -17.19 -6.27 17.02
C ASN A 171 -18.73 -6.19 16.88
N LYS A 172 -19.23 -5.71 15.77
CA LYS A 172 -20.65 -5.65 15.44
C LYS A 172 -20.88 -6.38 14.10
N GLY A 173 -21.75 -7.37 14.12
CA GLY A 173 -22.03 -8.24 12.98
C GLY A 173 -21.21 -9.53 13.06
N GLU A 174 -21.88 -10.66 13.31
CA GLU A 174 -21.20 -11.96 13.52
C GLU A 174 -20.43 -12.45 12.28
N ASP A 175 -20.73 -11.90 11.10
CA ASP A 175 -20.21 -12.36 9.81
C ASP A 175 -19.26 -11.37 9.09
N GLU A 176 -19.11 -10.13 9.59
CA GLU A 176 -18.21 -9.15 8.96
C GLU A 176 -16.75 -9.38 9.38
N LYS A 177 -16.05 -10.15 8.57
CA LYS A 177 -14.61 -10.40 8.73
C LYS A 177 -13.80 -9.40 7.91
N LEU A 178 -12.68 -8.98 8.48
CA LEU A 178 -11.62 -8.38 7.69
C LEU A 178 -11.05 -9.45 6.76
N PRO A 179 -10.93 -9.20 5.47
CA PRO A 179 -10.47 -10.22 4.55
C PRO A 179 -8.99 -10.56 4.74
N PHE A 180 -8.65 -11.79 4.46
CA PHE A 180 -7.28 -12.24 4.34
C PHE A 180 -6.74 -11.94 2.94
N VAL A 181 -5.58 -11.28 2.88
CA VAL A 181 -4.88 -10.98 1.63
C VAL A 181 -3.45 -11.48 1.73
N TYR A 182 -2.98 -12.16 0.70
CA TYR A 182 -1.58 -12.49 0.54
C TYR A 182 -1.03 -11.92 -0.76
N THR A 183 0.20 -11.42 -0.68
CA THR A 183 0.91 -10.82 -1.80
C THR A 183 2.27 -11.46 -1.92
N ALA A 184 2.67 -11.80 -3.14
CA ALA A 184 4.04 -12.19 -3.48
C ALA A 184 4.57 -11.20 -4.51
N GLY A 185 5.75 -10.64 -4.26
CA GLY A 185 6.32 -9.60 -5.10
C GLY A 185 7.79 -9.83 -5.41
N LEU A 186 8.22 -9.25 -6.51
CA LEU A 186 9.58 -9.18 -6.99
C LEU A 186 9.95 -7.75 -7.31
N GLY A 187 11.19 -7.35 -6.98
CA GLY A 187 11.74 -6.06 -7.36
C GLY A 187 13.14 -6.23 -7.93
N TYR A 188 13.44 -5.45 -8.95
CA TYR A 188 14.75 -5.44 -9.60
C TYR A 188 15.32 -4.03 -9.65
N ASP A 189 16.35 -3.79 -8.85
CA ASP A 189 17.17 -2.58 -8.83
C ASP A 189 18.18 -2.62 -9.98
N ALA A 190 17.74 -2.29 -11.20
CA ALA A 190 18.61 -2.35 -12.39
C ALA A 190 19.80 -1.40 -12.25
N SER A 191 19.57 -0.22 -11.65
CA SER A 191 20.59 0.79 -11.31
C SER A 191 20.05 1.75 -10.24
N GLU A 192 20.88 2.69 -9.78
CA GLU A 192 20.44 3.81 -8.91
C GLU A 192 19.36 4.70 -9.54
N LYS A 193 19.21 4.63 -10.86
CA LYS A 193 18.23 5.42 -11.61
C LYS A 193 16.99 4.65 -12.02
N PHE A 194 17.07 3.33 -12.17
CA PHE A 194 16.00 2.54 -12.75
C PHE A 194 15.65 1.33 -11.90
N PHE A 195 14.39 1.21 -11.58
CA PHE A 195 13.79 0.15 -10.78
C PHE A 195 12.49 -0.34 -11.42
N VAL A 196 12.25 -1.65 -11.34
CA VAL A 196 10.97 -2.26 -11.71
C VAL A 196 10.53 -3.21 -10.62
N SER A 197 9.21 -3.32 -10.41
CA SER A 197 8.62 -4.33 -9.54
C SER A 197 7.36 -4.90 -10.14
N ALA A 198 7.05 -6.13 -9.71
CA ALA A 198 5.78 -6.79 -9.99
C ALA A 198 5.34 -7.56 -8.75
N GLU A 199 4.05 -7.60 -8.51
CA GLU A 199 3.46 -8.37 -7.42
C GLU A 199 2.16 -9.04 -7.86
N VAL A 200 1.90 -10.19 -7.28
CA VAL A 200 0.66 -10.93 -7.40
C VAL A 200 -0.04 -10.86 -6.05
N GLU A 201 -1.25 -10.36 -6.05
CA GLU A 201 -2.10 -10.24 -4.87
C GLU A 201 -3.33 -11.13 -5.01
N LYS A 202 -3.63 -11.87 -3.98
CA LYS A 202 -4.86 -12.66 -3.90
C LYS A 202 -5.56 -12.36 -2.58
N GLU A 203 -6.76 -11.94 -2.70
CA GLU A 203 -7.73 -11.84 -1.64
C GLU A 203 -8.71 -13.00 -1.70
N GLU A 204 -9.24 -13.45 -0.56
CA GLU A 204 -10.00 -14.68 -0.40
C GLU A 204 -11.05 -14.88 -1.50
N ASP A 205 -11.98 -13.98 -1.67
CA ASP A 205 -13.08 -14.12 -2.64
C ASP A 205 -12.96 -13.23 -3.87
N GLN A 206 -11.78 -12.63 -4.13
CA GLN A 206 -11.56 -11.75 -5.25
C GLN A 206 -10.69 -12.41 -6.34
N PRO A 207 -10.78 -11.96 -7.59
CA PRO A 207 -9.83 -12.38 -8.62
C PRO A 207 -8.38 -12.05 -8.23
N VAL A 208 -7.45 -12.82 -8.78
CA VAL A 208 -6.02 -12.51 -8.65
C VAL A 208 -5.75 -11.16 -9.28
N ASN A 209 -5.05 -10.30 -8.55
CA ASN A 209 -4.58 -9.02 -9.04
C ASN A 209 -3.06 -9.08 -9.30
N VAL A 210 -2.64 -8.58 -10.45
CA VAL A 210 -1.23 -8.42 -10.80
C VAL A 210 -0.96 -6.91 -10.89
N ASN A 211 -0.04 -6.45 -10.05
CA ASN A 211 0.46 -5.08 -10.08
C ASN A 211 1.87 -5.08 -10.65
N ALA A 212 2.16 -4.15 -11.53
CA ALA A 212 3.51 -3.94 -12.04
C ALA A 212 3.81 -2.44 -12.11
N GLY A 213 5.05 -2.09 -11.84
CA GLY A 213 5.44 -0.69 -11.87
C GLY A 213 6.93 -0.49 -12.09
N LEU A 214 7.27 0.71 -12.47
CA LEU A 214 8.65 1.15 -12.70
C LEU A 214 8.88 2.55 -12.15
N GLN A 215 10.12 2.83 -11.80
CA GLN A 215 10.61 4.16 -11.45
C GLN A 215 11.84 4.50 -12.26
N TYR A 216 11.91 5.72 -12.73
CA TYR A 216 13.08 6.27 -13.39
C TYR A 216 13.45 7.64 -12.81
N LYS A 217 14.72 7.78 -12.37
CA LYS A 217 15.30 9.06 -11.90
C LYS A 217 16.02 9.72 -13.07
N PHE A 218 15.43 10.75 -13.63
CA PHE A 218 16.04 11.57 -14.70
C PHE A 218 17.23 12.36 -14.17
N LEU A 219 17.05 12.93 -12.98
CA LEU A 219 18.03 13.68 -12.21
C LEU A 219 17.99 13.18 -10.76
N PRO A 220 19.01 13.47 -9.93
CA PRO A 220 18.97 13.16 -8.50
C PRO A 220 17.72 13.71 -7.80
N GLN A 221 17.17 14.83 -8.31
CA GLN A 221 16.00 15.50 -7.75
C GLN A 221 14.68 15.17 -8.46
N LEU A 222 14.71 14.62 -9.68
CA LEU A 222 13.53 14.43 -10.51
C LEU A 222 13.36 12.96 -10.88
N MET A 223 12.22 12.40 -10.52
CA MET A 223 11.86 11.04 -10.89
C MET A 223 10.45 10.94 -11.45
N ALA A 224 10.20 9.91 -12.24
CA ALA A 224 8.85 9.48 -12.62
C ALA A 224 8.63 8.04 -12.19
N ARG A 225 7.37 7.72 -11.92
CA ARG A 225 6.85 6.39 -11.61
C ARG A 225 5.65 6.12 -12.51
N ALA A 226 5.51 4.90 -12.97
CA ALA A 226 4.33 4.45 -13.71
C ALA A 226 4.07 2.98 -13.44
N GLY A 227 2.84 2.54 -13.61
CA GLY A 227 2.48 1.15 -13.45
C GLY A 227 1.02 0.87 -13.77
N LEU A 228 0.65 -0.39 -13.55
CA LEU A 228 -0.68 -0.90 -13.86
C LEU A 228 -1.11 -1.95 -12.82
N SER A 229 -2.43 -2.11 -12.72
CA SER A 229 -3.10 -3.12 -11.89
C SER A 229 -4.13 -3.85 -12.72
N SER A 230 -4.06 -5.18 -12.77
CA SER A 230 -4.89 -5.99 -13.67
C SER A 230 -6.34 -6.12 -13.22
N ALA A 231 -6.59 -6.42 -11.95
CA ALA A 231 -7.96 -6.65 -11.45
C ALA A 231 -8.82 -5.38 -11.48
N THR A 232 -8.21 -4.22 -11.23
CA THR A 232 -8.88 -2.92 -11.30
C THR A 232 -8.81 -2.28 -12.68
N SER A 233 -8.10 -2.90 -13.64
CA SER A 233 -7.83 -2.33 -14.97
C SER A 233 -7.32 -0.89 -14.90
N THR A 234 -6.52 -0.58 -13.87
CA THR A 234 -6.06 0.77 -13.57
C THR A 234 -4.62 0.95 -14.02
N ALA A 235 -4.35 2.02 -14.73
CA ALA A 235 -3.00 2.51 -14.95
C ALA A 235 -2.74 3.75 -14.08
N TRP A 236 -1.51 3.91 -13.59
CA TRP A 236 -1.13 5.03 -12.78
C TRP A 236 0.24 5.59 -13.19
N MET A 237 0.42 6.87 -12.96
CA MET A 237 1.69 7.55 -13.20
C MET A 237 1.85 8.73 -12.23
N GLY A 238 3.08 9.18 -12.07
CA GLY A 238 3.37 10.38 -11.30
C GLY A 238 4.80 10.84 -11.45
N ILE A 239 5.02 12.07 -11.02
CA ILE A 239 6.32 12.74 -11.03
C ILE A 239 6.62 13.19 -9.62
N GLY A 240 7.86 12.93 -9.18
CA GLY A 240 8.37 13.31 -7.86
C GLY A 240 9.55 14.26 -8.00
N VAL A 241 9.54 15.31 -7.17
CA VAL A 241 10.63 16.27 -7.06
C VAL A 241 11.16 16.29 -5.64
N SER A 242 12.46 16.04 -5.50
CA SER A 242 13.16 16.04 -4.21
C SER A 242 13.96 17.35 -4.03
N ILE A 243 13.71 18.06 -2.95
CA ILE A 243 14.40 19.30 -2.60
C ILE A 243 14.96 19.16 -1.18
N LYS A 244 16.26 18.93 -1.06
CA LYS A 244 16.93 18.66 0.23
C LYS A 244 16.28 17.46 0.94
N SER A 245 15.60 17.70 2.07
CA SER A 245 14.94 16.70 2.89
C SER A 245 13.48 16.43 2.49
N PHE A 246 12.92 17.23 1.60
CA PHE A 246 11.54 17.13 1.14
C PHE A 246 11.44 16.45 -0.22
N ARG A 247 10.40 15.66 -0.41
CA ARG A 247 9.96 15.19 -1.72
C ARG A 247 8.47 15.46 -1.87
N VAL A 248 8.09 15.98 -3.03
CA VAL A 248 6.72 16.23 -3.41
C VAL A 248 6.45 15.44 -4.68
N ASP A 249 5.44 14.59 -4.66
CA ASP A 249 5.04 13.81 -5.83
C ASP A 249 3.59 14.15 -6.19
N ALA A 250 3.35 14.44 -7.46
CA ALA A 250 2.01 14.49 -8.06
C ALA A 250 1.77 13.20 -8.84
N ALA A 251 0.70 12.51 -8.52
CA ALA A 251 0.34 11.24 -9.14
C ALA A 251 -1.11 11.26 -9.63
N ALA A 252 -1.41 10.43 -10.59
CA ALA A 252 -2.79 10.16 -11.01
C ALA A 252 -2.93 8.71 -11.42
N SER A 253 -4.11 8.13 -11.19
CA SER A 253 -4.49 6.87 -11.79
C SER A 253 -5.72 7.04 -12.67
N TYR A 254 -5.86 6.17 -13.64
CA TYR A 254 -6.96 6.15 -14.59
C TYR A 254 -7.62 4.78 -14.60
N HIS A 255 -8.92 4.76 -14.40
CA HIS A 255 -9.78 3.59 -14.54
C HIS A 255 -10.71 3.77 -15.75
N PRO A 256 -10.82 2.81 -16.69
CA PRO A 256 -11.55 2.97 -17.94
C PRO A 256 -13.01 3.42 -17.80
N HIS A 257 -13.69 2.99 -16.74
CA HIS A 257 -15.11 3.28 -16.51
C HIS A 257 -15.35 4.35 -15.43
N LEU A 258 -14.43 4.53 -14.49
CA LEU A 258 -14.63 5.42 -13.34
C LEU A 258 -13.85 6.74 -13.45
N GLY A 259 -12.92 6.82 -14.39
CA GLY A 259 -12.17 8.05 -14.67
C GLY A 259 -10.89 8.21 -13.86
N ILE A 260 -10.51 9.45 -13.59
CA ILE A 260 -9.22 9.84 -13.04
C ILE A 260 -9.29 9.96 -11.52
N THR A 261 -8.24 9.50 -10.85
CA THR A 261 -7.99 9.69 -9.42
C THR A 261 -6.68 10.46 -9.25
N PRO A 262 -6.71 11.77 -8.98
CA PRO A 262 -5.51 12.53 -8.64
C PRO A 262 -5.04 12.22 -7.22
N GLY A 263 -3.73 12.25 -7.01
CA GLY A 263 -3.07 12.07 -5.74
C GLY A 263 -1.87 12.99 -5.55
N LEU A 264 -1.61 13.33 -4.29
CA LEU A 264 -0.45 14.11 -3.88
C LEU A 264 0.27 13.40 -2.73
N MET A 265 1.59 13.33 -2.80
CA MET A 265 2.42 12.77 -1.75
C MET A 265 3.46 13.79 -1.31
N LEU A 266 3.60 13.96 0.00
CA LEU A 266 4.67 14.72 0.63
C LEU A 266 5.48 13.78 1.49
N LEU A 267 6.78 13.83 1.37
CA LEU A 267 7.71 13.00 2.15
C LEU A 267 8.81 13.89 2.72
N PHE A 268 9.11 13.67 3.98
CA PHE A 268 10.18 14.34 4.67
C PHE A 268 11.15 13.33 5.30
N ASN A 269 12.43 13.45 4.96
CA ASN A 269 13.51 12.69 5.56
C ASN A 269 14.32 13.60 6.48
N PHE A 270 14.26 13.35 7.77
CA PHE A 270 15.09 14.05 8.73
C PHE A 270 16.55 13.63 8.53
N LYS A 271 17.44 14.58 8.41
CA LYS A 271 18.88 14.25 8.35
C LYS A 271 19.25 13.53 9.64
N SER A 272 19.89 12.37 9.54
CA SER A 272 20.59 11.78 10.67
C SER A 272 21.64 12.79 11.13
N THR A 273 21.55 13.22 12.38
CA THR A 273 22.63 13.96 13.02
C THR A 273 23.70 12.92 13.34
N GLU A 274 24.58 12.63 12.38
CA GLU A 274 25.85 11.99 12.72
C GLU A 274 26.52 12.88 13.74
N THR A 275 26.60 12.43 14.97
CA THR A 275 27.48 12.97 15.99
C THR A 275 28.89 12.85 15.40
N LYS A 276 29.47 13.96 14.94
CA LYS A 276 30.91 14.04 14.75
C LYS A 276 31.50 13.75 16.11
N GLU A 277 31.97 12.54 16.33
CA GLU A 277 33.02 12.30 17.30
C GLU A 277 34.21 13.12 16.78
N GLU A 278 34.48 14.24 17.45
CA GLU A 278 35.71 14.99 17.30
C GLU A 278 36.85 14.03 17.60
N GLU A 279 37.59 13.68 16.58
CA GLU A 279 38.99 13.24 16.76
C GLU A 279 39.76 14.36 17.46
N THR A 280 39.73 14.35 18.78
CA THR A 280 40.73 15.02 19.60
C THR A 280 41.89 14.06 19.76
N ASN A 281 42.90 14.24 18.91
CA ASN A 281 44.31 14.00 19.25
C ASN A 281 45.23 14.84 18.38
#